data_226b0edccf339c8118b383812f2b2eca
#
_entry.id   226b0edccf339c8118b383812f2b2eca
#
_cell.length_a   1.000
_cell.length_b   1.000
_cell.length_c   1.000
_cell.angle_alpha   90.00
_cell.angle_beta   90.00
_cell.angle_gamma   90.00
#
_symmetry.space_group_name_H-M   'P 1'
#
loop_
_entity.id
_entity.type
_entity.pdbx_description
1 polymer ?
#
loop_
_entity_poly.entity_id
_entity_poly.type
_entity_poly.pdbx_seq_one_letter_code
_entity_poly.pdbx_strand_id
1 'polypeptide(L)'
;MGDRLLVFKSNSVYAIFGFDSDSFQVVTLTDSVGCVPLSSPISTPYGVFFWYADQGIFSYNRENFTWIFDKISPAINDGRITFAMNPQLAWGNQKVYVSVDWTVAGVTTRRTFVYDPTLGPTGAWVLTDIDAGPLYSYRPPNST
;
A
#
# COMPACT_ATOMS: atom_id res chain seq x y z
N MET A 1 -0.73 -15.21 0.15
CA MET A 1 0.65 -15.68 0.42
C MET A 1 0.58 -16.69 1.54
N GLY A 2 0.33 -17.93 1.19
CA GLY A 2 -0.28 -18.92 2.08
C GLY A 2 0.55 -19.49 3.23
N ASP A 3 1.80 -19.15 3.43
CA ASP A 3 2.69 -19.88 4.33
C ASP A 3 3.54 -18.99 5.26
N ARG A 4 3.25 -17.70 5.32
CA ARG A 4 3.92 -16.76 6.21
C ARG A 4 3.04 -15.58 6.59
N LEU A 5 3.25 -15.07 7.80
CA LEU A 5 2.67 -13.83 8.28
C LEU A 5 3.67 -12.69 8.07
N LEU A 6 3.24 -11.61 7.44
CA LEU A 6 4.03 -10.40 7.34
C LEU A 6 3.67 -9.44 8.46
N VAL A 7 4.68 -8.92 9.14
CA VAL A 7 4.54 -7.93 10.21
C VAL A 7 5.23 -6.64 9.78
N PHE A 8 4.46 -5.59 9.67
CA PHE A 8 4.93 -4.26 9.29
C PHE A 8 5.11 -3.38 10.51
N LYS A 9 6.27 -2.77 10.62
CA LYS A 9 6.56 -1.68 11.56
C LYS A 9 6.82 -0.40 10.76
N SER A 10 7.06 0.69 11.45
CA SER A 10 7.23 2.00 10.78
C SER A 10 8.39 2.02 9.78
N ASN A 11 9.48 1.29 10.06
CA ASN A 11 10.70 1.29 9.24
C ASN A 11 11.23 -0.11 8.93
N SER A 12 10.43 -1.15 9.17
CA SER A 12 10.89 -2.53 8.96
C SER A 12 9.73 -3.46 8.67
N VAL A 13 10.05 -4.55 7.98
CA VAL A 13 9.09 -5.62 7.68
C VAL A 13 9.72 -6.95 8.05
N TYR A 14 8.95 -7.78 8.72
CA TYR A 14 9.34 -9.12 9.15
C TYR A 14 8.41 -10.16 8.54
N ALA A 15 8.94 -11.35 8.32
CA ALA A 15 8.14 -12.52 8.00
C ALA A 15 8.23 -13.53 9.16
N ILE A 16 7.10 -14.08 9.54
CA ILE A 16 7.00 -15.16 10.51
C ILE A 16 6.61 -16.43 9.75
N PHE A 17 7.43 -17.45 9.88
CA PHE A 17 7.21 -18.77 9.31
C PHE A 17 6.95 -19.77 10.44
N GLY A 18 6.30 -20.88 10.11
CA GLY A 18 6.06 -21.99 11.02
C GLY A 18 4.58 -22.28 11.24
N PHE A 19 4.29 -23.44 11.80
CA PHE A 19 2.93 -23.93 12.02
C PHE A 19 2.61 -24.14 13.51
N ASP A 20 3.61 -24.13 14.36
CA ASP A 20 3.49 -24.33 15.80
C ASP A 20 4.54 -23.52 16.56
N SER A 21 4.43 -23.48 17.89
CA SER A 21 5.31 -22.70 18.75
C SER A 21 6.79 -23.07 18.63
N ASP A 22 7.08 -24.33 18.27
CA ASP A 22 8.45 -24.85 18.22
C ASP A 22 9.10 -24.60 16.84
N SER A 23 8.29 -24.34 15.82
CA SER A 23 8.73 -24.12 14.44
C SER A 23 8.72 -22.65 14.03
N PHE A 24 8.23 -21.73 14.86
CA PHE A 24 8.18 -20.31 14.53
C PHE A 24 9.57 -19.71 14.35
N GLN A 25 9.76 -19.08 13.20
CA GLN A 25 10.95 -18.32 12.88
C GLN A 25 10.56 -16.92 12.43
N VAL A 26 11.25 -15.91 12.98
CA VAL A 26 11.08 -14.52 12.59
C VAL A 26 12.28 -14.11 11.76
N VAL A 27 12.02 -13.65 10.55
CA VAL A 27 13.05 -13.21 9.61
C VAL A 27 12.83 -11.75 9.28
N THR A 28 13.86 -10.93 9.39
CA THR A 28 13.82 -9.55 8.92
C THR A 28 13.91 -9.54 7.40
N LEU A 29 12.89 -9.02 6.73
CA LEU A 29 12.89 -8.87 5.27
C LEU A 29 13.56 -7.57 4.85
N THR A 30 13.34 -6.50 5.59
CA THR A 30 13.97 -5.19 5.39
C THR A 30 13.91 -4.38 6.68
N ASP A 31 14.91 -3.53 6.87
CA ASP A 31 14.98 -2.51 7.91
C ASP A 31 14.98 -1.08 7.34
N SER A 32 14.71 -0.95 6.05
CA SER A 32 14.79 0.31 5.29
C SER A 32 13.44 0.86 4.87
N VAL A 33 12.39 0.03 4.87
CA VAL A 33 11.02 0.43 4.56
C VAL A 33 10.04 -0.22 5.52
N GLY A 34 8.89 0.39 5.70
CA GLY A 34 7.84 -0.14 6.57
C GLY A 34 6.48 0.42 6.19
N CYS A 35 5.53 0.37 7.10
CA CYS A 35 4.18 0.90 6.88
C CYS A 35 3.87 1.97 7.92
N VAL A 36 3.32 3.09 7.47
CA VAL A 36 2.89 4.15 8.39
C VAL A 36 1.79 3.65 9.34
N PRO A 37 1.78 4.13 10.58
CA PRO A 37 0.68 3.86 11.49
C PRO A 37 -0.66 4.24 10.87
N LEU A 38 -1.70 3.49 11.18
CA LEU A 38 -3.08 3.70 10.71
C LEU A 38 -3.32 3.46 9.21
N SER A 39 -2.29 3.16 8.42
CA SER A 39 -2.44 2.62 7.08
C SER A 39 -2.32 1.10 7.12
N SER A 40 -3.23 0.39 6.49
CA SER A 40 -3.19 -1.07 6.44
C SER A 40 -2.56 -1.55 5.14
N PRO A 41 -1.56 -2.44 5.21
CA PRO A 41 -1.10 -3.15 4.03
C PRO A 41 -2.23 -3.97 3.42
N ILE A 42 -2.24 -4.07 2.09
CA ILE A 42 -3.21 -4.90 1.38
C ILE A 42 -2.52 -6.04 0.63
N SER A 43 -3.08 -7.24 0.74
CA SER A 43 -2.62 -8.41 0.00
C SER A 43 -3.40 -8.56 -1.30
N THR A 44 -2.68 -8.76 -2.39
CA THR A 44 -3.23 -8.94 -3.74
C THR A 44 -2.57 -10.13 -4.42
N PRO A 45 -3.07 -10.63 -5.55
CA PRO A 45 -2.38 -11.64 -6.35
C PRO A 45 -1.01 -11.21 -6.86
N TYR A 46 -0.75 -9.90 -6.94
CA TYR A 46 0.50 -9.31 -7.44
C TYR A 46 1.51 -8.98 -6.34
N GLY A 47 1.14 -9.20 -5.08
CA GLY A 47 1.96 -8.91 -3.92
C GLY A 47 1.24 -8.11 -2.86
N VAL A 48 2.00 -7.66 -1.87
CA VAL A 48 1.49 -6.81 -0.78
C VAL A 48 1.85 -5.37 -1.07
N PHE A 49 0.85 -4.49 -1.03
CA PHE A 49 1.02 -3.06 -1.21
C PHE A 49 0.86 -2.35 0.14
N PHE A 50 1.69 -1.35 0.39
CA PHE A 50 1.67 -0.59 1.64
C PHE A 50 2.23 0.81 1.45
N TRP A 51 1.86 1.72 2.36
CA TRP A 51 2.34 3.10 2.34
C TRP A 51 3.51 3.27 3.32
N TYR A 52 4.62 3.80 2.83
CA TYR A 52 5.79 4.09 3.64
C TYR A 52 6.07 5.59 3.74
N ALA A 53 5.99 6.11 4.95
CA ALA A 53 6.39 7.47 5.35
C ALA A 53 6.07 8.54 4.28
N ASP A 54 7.05 9.32 3.91
CA ASP A 54 6.97 10.38 2.90
C ASP A 54 7.31 9.91 1.47
N GLN A 55 7.48 8.62 1.27
CA GLN A 55 7.85 8.05 -0.03
C GLN A 55 6.65 7.48 -0.81
N GLY A 56 5.53 7.24 -0.14
CA GLY A 56 4.32 6.74 -0.79
C GLY A 56 4.26 5.22 -0.85
N ILE A 57 3.84 4.69 -1.99
CA ILE A 57 3.49 3.28 -2.13
C ILE A 57 4.68 2.41 -2.50
N PHE A 58 4.83 1.33 -1.75
CA PHE A 58 5.70 0.20 -2.06
C PHE A 58 4.89 -1.07 -2.32
N SER A 59 5.43 -1.94 -3.14
CA SER A 59 4.96 -3.32 -3.30
C SER A 59 6.02 -4.32 -2.87
N TYR A 60 5.58 -5.44 -2.33
CA TYR A 60 6.43 -6.58 -1.99
C TYR A 60 5.90 -7.84 -2.65
N ASN A 61 6.72 -8.47 -3.49
CA ASN A 61 6.33 -9.63 -4.31
C ASN A 61 6.94 -10.95 -3.86
N ARG A 62 7.33 -11.08 -2.58
CA ARG A 62 8.06 -12.19 -1.95
C ARG A 62 9.58 -12.16 -2.13
N GLU A 63 10.10 -11.40 -3.07
CA GLU A 63 11.54 -11.29 -3.34
C GLU A 63 12.04 -9.87 -3.12
N ASN A 64 11.31 -8.90 -3.68
CA ASN A 64 11.76 -7.53 -3.73
C ASN A 64 10.71 -6.55 -3.19
N PHE A 65 11.22 -5.48 -2.57
CA PHE A 65 10.45 -4.27 -2.29
C PHE A 65 10.64 -3.30 -3.46
N THR A 66 9.55 -2.88 -4.08
CA THR A 66 9.57 -1.98 -5.24
C THR A 66 8.79 -0.72 -4.94
N TRP A 67 9.44 0.43 -5.11
CA TRP A 67 8.76 1.72 -5.06
C TRP A 67 7.99 1.96 -6.35
N ILE A 68 6.68 2.22 -6.24
CA ILE A 68 5.80 2.34 -7.41
C ILE A 68 5.13 3.71 -7.53
N PHE A 69 5.55 4.68 -6.72
CA PHE A 69 4.89 5.97 -6.58
C PHE A 69 5.58 7.09 -7.36
N ASP A 70 6.47 6.79 -8.28
CA ASP A 70 7.31 7.73 -9.01
C ASP A 70 6.54 8.81 -9.77
N LYS A 71 5.43 8.47 -10.40
CA LYS A 71 4.60 9.41 -11.16
C LYS A 71 3.77 10.35 -10.31
N ILE A 72 3.53 9.99 -9.05
CA ILE A 72 2.73 10.80 -8.11
C ILE A 72 3.63 11.49 -7.09
N SER A 73 4.86 11.07 -6.92
CA SER A 73 5.80 11.65 -5.97
C SER A 73 5.98 13.17 -6.11
N PRO A 74 5.92 13.79 -7.30
CA PRO A 74 5.95 15.24 -7.39
C PRO A 74 4.85 15.93 -6.59
N ALA A 75 3.66 15.32 -6.50
CA ALA A 75 2.56 15.88 -5.70
C ALA A 75 2.84 15.87 -4.20
N ILE A 76 3.66 14.93 -3.72
CA ILE A 76 4.15 14.91 -2.34
C ILE A 76 5.16 16.05 -2.13
N ASN A 77 6.13 16.14 -3.02
CA ASN A 77 7.19 17.16 -2.94
C ASN A 77 6.66 18.59 -3.03
N ASP A 78 5.57 18.79 -3.78
CA ASP A 78 4.88 20.08 -3.89
C ASP A 78 3.97 20.40 -2.68
N GLY A 79 3.84 19.47 -1.73
CA GLY A 79 2.95 19.60 -0.59
C GLY A 79 1.45 19.45 -0.92
N ARG A 80 1.10 18.98 -2.11
CA ARG A 80 -0.30 18.70 -2.48
C ARG A 80 -0.85 17.46 -1.79
N ILE A 81 -0.01 16.48 -1.51
CA ILE A 81 -0.37 15.30 -0.70
C ILE A 81 0.21 15.51 0.70
N THR A 82 -0.65 15.45 1.70
CA THR A 82 -0.24 15.58 3.10
C THR A 82 -0.26 14.21 3.78
N PHE A 83 0.80 13.92 4.55
CA PHE A 83 0.94 12.66 5.27
C PHE A 83 0.23 12.62 6.62
N ALA A 84 -0.26 13.74 7.08
CA ALA A 84 -0.93 13.85 8.38
C ALA A 84 -2.25 13.08 8.44
N MET A 85 -2.77 12.68 7.29
CA MET A 85 -4.07 12.03 7.20
C MET A 85 -3.91 10.67 6.53
N ASN A 86 -4.26 9.65 7.24
CA ASN A 86 -4.14 8.23 6.90
C ASN A 86 -4.32 7.91 5.42
N PRO A 87 -3.27 7.59 4.66
CA PRO A 87 -3.45 7.02 3.35
C PRO A 87 -4.16 5.67 3.49
N GLN A 88 -5.17 5.44 2.67
CA GLN A 88 -5.94 4.22 2.68
C GLN A 88 -5.78 3.47 1.38
N LEU A 89 -5.58 2.17 1.48
CA LEU A 89 -5.43 1.29 0.34
C LEU A 89 -6.56 0.26 0.33
N ALA A 90 -7.04 -0.07 -0.87
CA ALA A 90 -7.97 -1.16 -1.08
C ALA A 90 -7.66 -1.89 -2.38
N TRP A 91 -8.00 -3.16 -2.42
CA TRP A 91 -7.93 -3.99 -3.61
C TRP A 91 -9.34 -4.33 -4.10
N GLY A 92 -9.58 -4.11 -5.36
CA GLY A 92 -10.84 -4.47 -5.98
C GLY A 92 -10.75 -4.36 -7.50
N ASN A 93 -11.53 -5.14 -8.20
CA ASN A 93 -11.61 -5.11 -9.67
C ASN A 93 -10.22 -5.15 -10.34
N GLN A 94 -9.31 -5.98 -9.81
CA GLN A 94 -7.92 -6.15 -10.27
C GLN A 94 -7.07 -4.87 -10.24
N LYS A 95 -7.42 -3.92 -9.38
CA LYS A 95 -6.70 -2.66 -9.21
C LYS A 95 -6.47 -2.33 -7.75
N VAL A 96 -5.42 -1.57 -7.51
CA VAL A 96 -5.12 -0.98 -6.19
C VAL A 96 -5.68 0.44 -6.16
N TYR A 97 -6.53 0.70 -5.20
CA TYR A 97 -7.09 2.03 -4.94
C TYR A 97 -6.34 2.65 -3.77
N VAL A 98 -5.91 3.89 -3.95
CA VAL A 98 -5.17 4.64 -2.92
C VAL A 98 -5.87 5.96 -2.69
N SER A 99 -6.44 6.13 -1.52
CA SER A 99 -7.10 7.38 -1.12
C SER A 99 -6.20 8.19 -0.20
N VAL A 100 -5.94 9.42 -0.58
CA VAL A 100 -5.09 10.35 0.17
C VAL A 100 -5.71 11.73 0.24
N ASP A 101 -5.26 12.54 1.18
CA ASP A 101 -5.62 13.95 1.21
C ASP A 101 -4.83 14.74 0.17
N TRP A 102 -5.55 15.54 -0.57
CA TRP A 102 -5.02 16.34 -1.67
C TRP A 102 -5.33 17.80 -1.41
N THR A 103 -4.29 18.61 -1.33
CA THR A 103 -4.43 20.03 -1.05
C THR A 103 -4.09 20.86 -2.29
N VAL A 104 -5.03 21.71 -2.71
CA VAL A 104 -4.83 22.67 -3.78
C VAL A 104 -5.31 24.03 -3.30
N ALA A 105 -4.47 25.06 -3.42
CA ALA A 105 -4.79 26.42 -3.01
C ALA A 105 -5.35 26.54 -1.57
N GLY A 106 -4.80 25.72 -0.65
CA GLY A 106 -5.21 25.71 0.75
C GLY A 106 -6.49 24.91 1.05
N VAL A 107 -7.14 24.34 0.03
CA VAL A 107 -8.31 23.49 0.19
C VAL A 107 -7.90 22.03 0.10
N THR A 108 -8.20 21.28 1.17
CA THR A 108 -7.91 19.85 1.24
C THR A 108 -9.16 19.04 0.92
N THR A 109 -9.04 18.16 -0.05
CA THR A 109 -10.06 17.18 -0.41
C THR A 109 -9.48 15.79 -0.45
N ARG A 110 -10.33 14.77 -0.26
CA ARG A 110 -9.92 13.39 -0.42
C ARG A 110 -9.90 13.03 -1.89
N ARG A 111 -8.80 12.44 -2.37
CA ARG A 111 -8.65 12.00 -3.77
C ARG A 111 -8.23 10.56 -3.81
N THR A 112 -8.68 9.86 -4.83
CA THR A 112 -8.37 8.45 -5.03
C THR A 112 -7.57 8.27 -6.31
N PHE A 113 -6.40 7.65 -6.18
CA PHE A 113 -5.59 7.16 -7.28
C PHE A 113 -5.87 5.68 -7.51
N VAL A 114 -5.83 5.27 -8.75
CA VAL A 114 -5.97 3.87 -9.15
C VAL A 114 -4.69 3.42 -9.83
N TYR A 115 -4.16 2.31 -9.36
CA TYR A 115 -2.98 1.66 -9.91
C TYR A 115 -3.34 0.32 -10.52
N ASP A 116 -2.90 0.09 -11.74
CA ASP A 116 -3.07 -1.19 -12.44
C ASP A 116 -1.76 -1.99 -12.40
N PRO A 117 -1.64 -3.01 -11.54
CA PRO A 117 -0.41 -3.78 -11.41
C PRO A 117 -0.09 -4.66 -12.63
N THR A 118 -1.05 -4.85 -13.56
CA THR A 118 -0.83 -5.62 -14.78
C THR A 118 0.04 -4.89 -15.80
N LEU A 119 0.21 -3.57 -15.64
CA LEU A 119 0.95 -2.71 -16.56
C LEU A 119 2.43 -2.53 -16.16
N GLY A 120 2.92 -3.38 -15.25
CA GLY A 120 4.30 -3.40 -14.81
C GLY A 120 4.55 -2.62 -13.51
N PRO A 121 5.80 -2.61 -13.00
CA PRO A 121 6.14 -2.04 -11.69
C PRO A 121 5.91 -0.53 -11.60
N THR A 122 6.01 0.19 -12.72
CA THR A 122 5.70 1.62 -12.82
C THR A 122 4.32 1.89 -13.38
N GLY A 123 3.46 0.90 -13.47
CA GLY A 123 2.11 0.83 -13.97
C GLY A 123 1.34 2.11 -14.30
N ALA A 124 0.17 1.99 -14.85
CA ALA A 124 -0.66 3.17 -15.09
C ALA A 124 -1.31 3.64 -13.79
N TRP A 125 -0.97 4.85 -13.39
CA TRP A 125 -1.65 5.59 -12.34
C TRP A 125 -2.70 6.51 -12.95
N VAL A 126 -3.92 6.45 -12.43
CA VAL A 126 -5.01 7.34 -12.82
C VAL A 126 -5.55 8.04 -11.58
N LEU A 127 -5.64 9.36 -11.63
CA LEU A 127 -6.40 10.13 -10.65
C LEU A 127 -7.88 10.04 -11.02
N THR A 128 -8.72 9.67 -10.06
CA THR A 128 -10.15 9.62 -10.25
C THR A 128 -10.84 10.79 -9.56
N ASP A 129 -12.02 11.16 -10.03
CA ASP A 129 -12.88 12.16 -9.39
C ASP A 129 -13.72 11.57 -8.24
N ILE A 130 -13.43 10.32 -7.86
CA ILE A 130 -14.12 9.69 -6.74
C ILE A 130 -13.68 10.36 -5.45
N ASP A 131 -14.58 11.12 -4.85
CA ASP A 131 -14.45 11.62 -3.48
C ASP A 131 -14.80 10.46 -2.54
N ALA A 132 -13.81 9.59 -2.36
CA ALA A 132 -14.03 8.38 -1.60
C ALA A 132 -13.83 8.65 -0.11
N GLY A 133 -14.83 8.33 0.67
CA GLY A 133 -14.67 8.06 2.09
C GLY A 133 -13.73 6.87 2.34
N PRO A 134 -13.79 6.22 3.51
CA PRO A 134 -12.94 5.08 3.81
C PRO A 134 -13.01 4.00 2.73
N LEU A 135 -11.86 3.53 2.27
CA LEU A 135 -11.76 2.46 1.30
C LEU A 135 -11.68 1.11 2.01
N TYR A 136 -12.44 0.15 1.50
CA TYR A 136 -12.42 -1.23 1.98
C TYR A 136 -12.22 -2.18 0.82
N SER A 137 -11.34 -3.17 1.01
CA SER A 137 -11.24 -4.28 0.09
C SER A 137 -12.43 -5.20 0.27
N TYR A 138 -13.16 -5.43 -0.79
CA TYR A 138 -14.30 -6.35 -0.79
C TYR A 138 -13.87 -7.72 -1.32
N ARG A 139 -14.12 -8.75 -0.54
CA ARG A 139 -14.02 -10.14 -0.98
C ARG A 139 -15.43 -10.72 -1.08
N PRO A 140 -15.91 -11.05 -2.29
CA PRO A 140 -17.24 -11.66 -2.43
C PRO A 140 -17.33 -12.95 -1.63
N PRO A 141 -18.48 -13.28 -1.06
CA PRO A 141 -18.74 -14.61 -0.55
C PRO A 141 -18.49 -15.63 -1.67
N ASN A 142 -17.82 -16.72 -1.37
CA ASN A 142 -17.50 -17.81 -2.32
C ASN A 142 -16.36 -17.53 -3.32
N SER A 143 -15.56 -16.49 -3.17
CA SER A 143 -14.30 -16.43 -3.88
C SER A 143 -13.25 -17.28 -3.13
N THR A 144 -12.93 -18.43 -3.69
CA THR A 144 -11.80 -19.27 -3.23
C THR A 144 -10.48 -18.69 -3.68
#